data_7b89f78f483199a205352c86eeb1ab4b
#
_entry.id   7b89f78f483199a205352c86eeb1ab4b
#
_cell.length_a   1.000
_cell.length_b   1.000
_cell.length_c   1.000
_cell.angle_alpha   90.00
_cell.angle_beta   90.00
_cell.angle_gamma   90.00
#
_symmetry.space_group_name_H-M   'P 1'
#
loop_
_entity.id
_entity.type
_entity.pdbx_description
1 polymer ?
#
loop_
_entity_poly.entity_id
_entity_poly.type
_entity_poly.pdbx_seq_one_letter_code
_entity_poly.pdbx_strand_id
1 'polypeptide(L)'
;MTETTLFAQQQRQQSFAADPSSTTSTAHQQQRSGATSVFQAPFTYYQLGTAYDEMFAAPNQPHNHYDLLYERFHELSMEELERRQLAAERSFLHQGITFTVYNDNRGTERIFPYDLLPRIIPGHEWETIEKGLIQRITAINLFLHDIYHEGHILKDKVVPKDLVYSCKHYRPEMKGLDVPKGIYVTVVGTDLIRMPNGQFAVLEDNLRVPSGVSYMIANRRVMKRVFPNVFVNYGVRSIDHYSRTLLASLRMLAADRVDDPTIVLLTPGIYNSAYFEHTFLAREMGIPLVEGRDLVTHNNYVYMRTTSGLRRVDVIYRRIDDDFIDPKVFRTDSVLGVPGLFEAYRRGNVAVANALGNGVADDKAVYAYGPKIINYYLQEEAILQNVETYLPDDPQQLKYVVENLDKLVVKAVGESGGYGMLIGPHSTKAEQEEFRKRVEANPRNYIAQPTITLSNTPCFVDGQLEPRHVDLRPFILYGDKINIIPGGLTRVALRRGSLVVNSSQGGGSKDTWVLNS
;
A
#
# COMPACT_ATOMS: atom_id res chain seq x y z
N MET A 1 -26.64 27.94 17.32
CA MET A 1 -25.96 27.97 18.62
C MET A 1 -26.97 27.63 19.67
N THR A 2 -27.06 26.41 20.09
CA THR A 2 -27.96 25.92 21.13
C THR A 2 -27.18 25.03 22.08
N GLU A 3 -27.43 25.27 23.35
CA GLU A 3 -26.78 24.84 24.60
C GLU A 3 -26.70 23.33 24.87
N THR A 4 -26.41 22.44 23.94
CA THR A 4 -26.40 20.99 24.17
C THR A 4 -25.00 20.35 24.17
N THR A 5 -23.94 21.14 24.09
CA THR A 5 -22.56 20.63 23.96
C THR A 5 -21.72 20.74 25.24
N LEU A 6 -22.31 21.22 26.35
CA LEU A 6 -21.58 21.47 27.61
C LEU A 6 -21.85 20.46 28.72
N PHE A 7 -22.72 19.47 28.49
CA PHE A 7 -23.12 18.51 29.55
C PHE A 7 -22.40 17.16 29.53
N ALA A 8 -21.54 16.91 28.55
CA ALA A 8 -20.85 15.61 28.39
C ALA A 8 -19.46 15.52 29.04
N GLN A 9 -18.97 16.60 29.66
CA GLN A 9 -17.61 16.63 30.24
C GLN A 9 -17.52 16.53 31.76
N GLN A 10 -18.64 16.43 32.46
CA GLN A 10 -18.65 16.42 33.94
C GLN A 10 -18.97 15.09 34.63
N GLN A 11 -19.10 13.96 33.92
CA GLN A 11 -19.43 12.66 34.56
C GLN A 11 -18.32 11.60 34.55
N ARG A 12 -17.04 11.96 34.40
CA ARG A 12 -15.91 11.00 34.47
C ARG A 12 -14.88 11.31 35.55
N GLN A 13 -15.28 11.86 36.67
CA GLN A 13 -14.40 11.98 37.84
C GLN A 13 -15.16 11.62 39.13
N GLN A 14 -15.57 10.36 39.30
CA GLN A 14 -15.90 9.77 40.61
C GLN A 14 -16.06 8.26 40.43
N SER A 15 -15.06 7.50 40.81
CA SER A 15 -15.17 6.22 41.54
C SER A 15 -13.81 5.47 41.52
N PHE A 16 -12.97 5.84 42.43
CA PHE A 16 -11.97 4.94 43.01
C PHE A 16 -11.96 5.22 44.51
N ALA A 17 -12.72 4.46 45.24
CA ALA A 17 -12.58 4.31 46.68
C ALA A 17 -12.52 2.81 46.97
N ALA A 18 -11.42 2.36 47.51
CA ALA A 18 -11.21 1.02 47.99
C ALA A 18 -11.90 0.85 49.36
N ASP A 19 -12.47 -0.33 49.58
CA ASP A 19 -12.90 -0.77 50.89
C ASP A 19 -12.15 -2.06 51.27
N PRO A 20 -11.45 -2.10 52.42
CA PRO A 20 -10.73 -3.26 52.87
C PRO A 20 -11.48 -3.88 54.07
N SER A 21 -12.02 -5.08 53.93
CA SER A 21 -12.13 -6.04 55.04
C SER A 21 -12.89 -7.30 54.64
N SER A 22 -12.17 -8.44 54.61
CA SER A 22 -12.54 -9.59 55.46
C SER A 22 -11.59 -10.78 55.15
N THR A 23 -10.81 -11.05 56.14
CA THR A 23 -10.04 -12.29 56.34
C THR A 23 -10.97 -13.51 56.44
N THR A 24 -10.68 -14.59 55.71
CA THR A 24 -10.67 -15.95 56.26
C THR A 24 -9.85 -16.90 55.39
N SER A 25 -8.90 -17.50 56.02
CA SER A 25 -7.96 -18.53 55.53
C SER A 25 -8.72 -19.83 55.23
N THR A 26 -8.40 -20.44 54.09
CA THR A 26 -8.37 -21.91 53.97
C THR A 26 -7.29 -22.27 52.92
N ALA A 27 -6.23 -22.86 53.48
CA ALA A 27 -5.14 -23.40 52.70
C ALA A 27 -5.60 -24.65 51.94
N HIS A 28 -5.73 -24.52 50.61
CA HIS A 28 -5.67 -25.67 49.73
C HIS A 28 -4.31 -25.66 49.03
N GLN A 29 -3.42 -26.52 49.57
CA GLN A 29 -2.25 -27.00 48.83
C GLN A 29 -2.73 -27.74 47.57
N GLN A 30 -2.82 -27.05 46.47
CA GLN A 30 -2.84 -27.68 45.15
C GLN A 30 -1.36 -28.07 44.85
N GLN A 31 -1.10 -29.35 44.87
CA GLN A 31 0.08 -29.96 44.27
C GLN A 31 0.20 -29.44 42.83
N ARG A 32 1.20 -28.59 42.60
CA ARG A 32 1.70 -28.35 41.25
C ARG A 32 2.33 -29.66 40.77
N SER A 33 1.57 -30.48 40.05
CA SER A 33 2.12 -31.52 39.21
C SER A 33 3.07 -30.83 38.24
N GLY A 34 4.34 -31.10 38.35
CA GLY A 34 5.36 -30.70 37.40
C GLY A 34 5.06 -31.35 36.05
N ALA A 35 4.24 -30.71 35.26
CA ALA A 35 4.22 -30.96 33.83
C ALA A 35 5.54 -30.41 33.30
N THR A 36 6.51 -31.27 33.05
CA THR A 36 7.62 -31.00 32.15
C THR A 36 6.99 -30.55 30.85
N SER A 37 7.03 -29.25 30.54
CA SER A 37 6.61 -28.74 29.26
C SER A 37 7.48 -29.42 28.21
N VAL A 38 6.91 -30.36 27.48
CA VAL A 38 7.59 -30.99 26.35
C VAL A 38 7.89 -29.84 25.38
N PHE A 39 9.19 -29.57 25.14
CA PHE A 39 9.62 -28.60 24.17
C PHE A 39 8.97 -28.95 22.83
N GLN A 40 8.15 -28.06 22.34
CA GLN A 40 7.43 -28.23 21.08
C GLN A 40 7.97 -27.23 20.09
N ALA A 41 8.57 -27.73 19.03
CA ALA A 41 9.10 -26.87 17.98
C ALA A 41 7.96 -26.13 17.24
N PRO A 42 8.11 -24.84 16.92
CA PRO A 42 7.05 -23.98 16.40
C PRO A 42 6.35 -24.51 15.14
N PHE A 43 7.07 -25.20 14.25
CA PHE A 43 6.52 -25.69 12.98
C PHE A 43 5.90 -27.09 13.06
N THR A 44 5.87 -27.74 14.23
CA THR A 44 5.40 -29.12 14.40
C THR A 44 3.98 -29.37 13.85
N TYR A 45 3.11 -28.38 13.95
CA TYR A 45 1.72 -28.48 13.50
C TYR A 45 1.42 -27.60 12.28
N TYR A 46 2.43 -26.99 11.68
CA TYR A 46 2.24 -26.21 10.48
C TYR A 46 1.83 -27.12 9.32
N GLN A 47 0.66 -26.84 8.74
CA GLN A 47 0.11 -27.62 7.63
C GLN A 47 0.16 -26.81 6.35
N LEU A 48 0.82 -27.36 5.34
CA LEU A 48 0.80 -26.80 3.99
C LEU A 48 -0.60 -26.86 3.40
N GLY A 49 -1.04 -25.76 2.81
CA GLY A 49 -2.24 -25.73 1.99
C GLY A 49 -1.98 -26.21 0.56
N THR A 50 -2.94 -25.94 -0.34
CA THR A 50 -2.80 -26.21 -1.78
C THR A 50 -2.11 -25.05 -2.54
N ALA A 51 -1.97 -23.89 -1.90
CA ALA A 51 -1.27 -22.73 -2.45
C ALA A 51 0.24 -22.92 -2.38
N TYR A 52 0.96 -22.18 -3.22
CA TYR A 52 2.42 -22.05 -3.08
C TYR A 52 2.76 -21.54 -1.67
N ASP A 53 3.65 -22.22 -0.96
CA ASP A 53 4.13 -21.77 0.35
C ASP A 53 5.47 -21.07 0.18
N GLU A 54 5.58 -19.86 0.71
CA GLU A 54 6.80 -19.02 0.57
C GLU A 54 7.99 -19.60 1.34
N MET A 55 7.72 -20.32 2.44
CA MET A 55 8.76 -20.86 3.30
C MET A 55 9.06 -22.34 3.04
N PHE A 56 8.07 -23.15 2.70
CA PHE A 56 8.20 -24.59 2.60
C PHE A 56 7.97 -25.14 1.21
N ALA A 57 8.89 -25.96 0.72
CA ALA A 57 8.74 -26.73 -0.50
C ALA A 57 7.91 -28.02 -0.27
N ALA A 58 8.01 -28.60 0.93
CA ALA A 58 7.26 -29.77 1.37
C ALA A 58 7.14 -29.75 2.91
N PRO A 59 6.30 -30.58 3.55
CA PRO A 59 6.20 -30.63 5.01
C PRO A 59 7.56 -30.79 5.68
N ASN A 60 7.90 -29.85 6.57
CA ASN A 60 9.21 -29.75 7.27
C ASN A 60 10.45 -29.62 6.35
N GLN A 61 10.26 -29.24 5.10
CA GLN A 61 11.35 -28.99 4.15
C GLN A 61 11.28 -27.52 3.69
N PRO A 62 11.98 -26.61 4.36
CA PRO A 62 12.02 -25.21 3.93
C PRO A 62 12.72 -25.08 2.57
N HIS A 63 12.42 -24.01 1.86
CA HIS A 63 13.24 -23.60 0.71
C HIS A 63 14.64 -23.19 1.22
N ASN A 64 15.69 -23.44 0.48
CA ASN A 64 17.09 -23.23 0.90
C ASN A 64 17.35 -21.83 1.50
N HIS A 65 16.70 -20.80 0.97
CA HIS A 65 16.83 -19.44 1.49
C HIS A 65 16.14 -19.20 2.84
N TYR A 66 15.39 -20.18 3.35
CA TYR A 66 14.78 -20.16 4.68
C TYR A 66 15.48 -21.08 5.69
N ASP A 67 16.47 -21.89 5.29
CA ASP A 67 17.10 -22.89 6.16
C ASP A 67 17.57 -22.27 7.50
N LEU A 68 18.34 -21.19 7.46
CA LEU A 68 18.84 -20.53 8.67
C LEU A 68 17.70 -19.98 9.55
N LEU A 69 16.63 -19.45 8.96
CA LEU A 69 15.46 -18.97 9.70
C LEU A 69 14.74 -20.14 10.36
N TYR A 70 14.55 -21.22 9.60
CA TYR A 70 13.89 -22.43 10.08
C TYR A 70 14.64 -23.02 11.28
N GLU A 71 15.96 -23.21 11.18
CA GLU A 71 16.80 -23.69 12.28
C GLU A 71 16.67 -22.81 13.52
N ARG A 72 16.79 -21.48 13.36
CA ARG A 72 16.72 -20.54 14.48
C ARG A 72 15.35 -20.47 15.15
N PHE A 73 14.28 -20.56 14.37
CA PHE A 73 12.93 -20.58 14.92
C PHE A 73 12.62 -21.95 15.54
N HIS A 74 13.19 -23.03 15.02
CA HIS A 74 13.03 -24.38 15.59
C HIS A 74 13.62 -24.51 17.01
N GLU A 75 14.63 -23.69 17.34
CA GLU A 75 15.23 -23.60 18.66
C GLU A 75 14.39 -22.81 19.69
N LEU A 76 13.39 -22.04 19.22
CA LEU A 76 12.56 -21.21 20.09
C LEU A 76 11.36 -22.00 20.63
N SER A 77 10.96 -21.71 21.86
CA SER A 77 9.68 -22.19 22.38
C SER A 77 8.51 -21.29 21.89
N MET A 78 7.31 -21.83 21.92
CA MET A 78 6.11 -21.05 21.61
C MET A 78 5.94 -19.84 22.55
N GLU A 79 6.27 -20.00 23.84
CA GLU A 79 6.25 -18.93 24.85
C GLU A 79 7.25 -17.81 24.50
N GLU A 80 8.42 -18.16 23.97
CA GLU A 80 9.40 -17.18 23.53
C GLU A 80 8.92 -16.41 22.29
N LEU A 81 8.27 -17.09 21.34
CA LEU A 81 7.64 -16.42 20.19
C LEU A 81 6.53 -15.46 20.63
N GLU A 82 5.66 -15.90 21.55
CA GLU A 82 4.60 -15.05 22.11
C GLU A 82 5.17 -13.83 22.83
N ARG A 83 6.21 -14.02 23.63
CA ARG A 83 6.92 -12.91 24.30
C ARG A 83 7.47 -11.89 23.30
N ARG A 84 8.05 -12.36 22.19
CA ARG A 84 8.60 -11.51 21.14
C ARG A 84 7.48 -10.81 20.34
N GLN A 85 6.37 -11.49 20.08
CA GLN A 85 5.19 -10.87 19.45
C GLN A 85 4.67 -9.71 20.30
N LEU A 86 4.49 -9.93 21.61
CA LEU A 86 4.09 -8.87 22.54
C LEU A 86 5.11 -7.71 22.60
N ALA A 87 6.40 -8.00 22.51
CA ALA A 87 7.44 -6.97 22.47
C ALA A 87 7.35 -6.14 21.18
N ALA A 88 7.08 -6.77 20.04
CA ALA A 88 6.86 -6.10 18.77
C ALA A 88 5.62 -5.20 18.84
N GLU A 89 4.48 -5.70 19.29
CA GLU A 89 3.24 -4.95 19.45
C GLU A 89 3.40 -3.73 20.36
N ARG A 90 4.09 -3.89 21.50
CA ARG A 90 4.44 -2.77 22.38
C ARG A 90 5.33 -1.75 21.68
N SER A 91 6.26 -2.21 20.85
CA SER A 91 7.13 -1.32 20.08
C SER A 91 6.31 -0.49 19.07
N PHE A 92 5.33 -1.11 18.39
CA PHE A 92 4.40 -0.38 17.49
C PHE A 92 3.56 0.64 18.27
N LEU A 93 3.01 0.24 19.42
CA LEU A 93 2.21 1.13 20.28
C LEU A 93 3.01 2.35 20.74
N HIS A 94 4.21 2.14 21.28
CA HIS A 94 5.06 3.24 21.78
C HIS A 94 5.54 4.19 20.68
N GLN A 95 5.64 3.72 19.45
CA GLN A 95 6.01 4.54 18.30
C GLN A 95 4.80 5.22 17.63
N GLY A 96 3.58 4.97 18.13
CA GLY A 96 2.34 5.49 17.55
C GLY A 96 2.12 4.98 16.11
N ILE A 97 2.57 3.75 15.82
CA ILE A 97 2.38 3.14 14.49
C ILE A 97 0.98 2.54 14.45
N THR A 98 0.05 3.37 14.04
CA THR A 98 -1.38 3.09 14.09
C THR A 98 -2.00 3.18 12.71
N PHE A 99 -3.19 2.66 12.60
CA PHE A 99 -3.98 2.66 11.39
C PHE A 99 -5.45 2.90 11.74
N THR A 100 -6.12 3.78 11.00
CA THR A 100 -7.54 4.06 11.21
C THR A 100 -8.38 3.16 10.32
N VAL A 101 -9.25 2.36 10.92
CA VAL A 101 -10.20 1.49 10.20
C VAL A 101 -11.50 2.26 9.97
N TYR A 102 -11.88 2.45 8.70
CA TYR A 102 -13.09 3.20 8.34
C TYR A 102 -14.43 2.49 8.64
N ASN A 103 -14.40 1.16 8.82
CA ASN A 103 -15.61 0.37 9.07
C ASN A 103 -16.13 0.42 10.52
N ASP A 104 -15.42 1.07 11.41
CA ASP A 104 -15.87 1.32 12.76
C ASP A 104 -16.40 2.76 12.82
N ASN A 105 -17.71 2.94 12.96
CA ASN A 105 -18.37 4.26 13.08
C ASN A 105 -17.81 5.15 14.20
N ARG A 106 -16.81 4.66 14.93
CA ARG A 106 -16.10 5.35 16.01
C ARG A 106 -14.72 5.86 15.62
N GLY A 107 -14.23 5.60 14.38
CA GLY A 107 -12.89 6.01 13.96
C GLY A 107 -11.79 5.47 14.88
N THR A 108 -11.88 4.21 15.27
CA THR A 108 -10.98 3.62 16.26
C THR A 108 -9.60 3.45 15.65
N GLU A 109 -8.63 4.18 16.18
CA GLU A 109 -7.22 4.01 15.87
C GLU A 109 -6.73 2.69 16.47
N ARG A 110 -6.15 1.82 15.66
CA ARG A 110 -5.63 0.51 16.08
C ARG A 110 -4.14 0.42 15.76
N ILE A 111 -3.41 -0.34 16.56
CA ILE A 111 -2.03 -0.73 16.22
C ILE A 111 -2.07 -1.47 14.89
N PHE A 112 -1.12 -1.16 14.00
CA PHE A 112 -0.98 -1.87 12.74
C PHE A 112 -0.55 -3.31 13.01
N PRO A 113 -1.33 -4.34 12.61
CA PRO A 113 -1.01 -5.72 12.93
C PRO A 113 0.28 -6.17 12.25
N TYR A 114 1.17 -6.77 13.02
CA TYR A 114 2.48 -7.21 12.59
C TYR A 114 2.73 -8.66 12.98
N ASP A 115 3.26 -9.46 12.06
CA ASP A 115 3.68 -10.84 12.28
C ASP A 115 5.20 -10.95 12.29
N LEU A 116 5.72 -11.74 13.24
CA LEU A 116 7.15 -11.88 13.53
C LEU A 116 7.96 -12.59 12.44
N LEU A 117 7.35 -13.49 11.66
CA LEU A 117 8.09 -14.26 10.67
C LEU A 117 8.29 -13.44 9.41
N PRO A 118 9.53 -13.12 9.01
CA PRO A 118 9.77 -12.35 7.80
C PRO A 118 9.44 -13.17 6.56
N ARG A 119 9.02 -12.49 5.49
CA ARG A 119 9.01 -13.06 4.14
C ARG A 119 10.37 -12.82 3.51
N ILE A 120 11.01 -13.90 3.03
CA ILE A 120 12.34 -13.84 2.40
C ILE A 120 12.22 -14.02 0.90
N ILE A 121 12.86 -13.13 0.15
CA ILE A 121 12.92 -13.17 -1.32
C ILE A 121 14.39 -13.28 -1.71
N PRO A 122 14.80 -14.33 -2.45
CA PRO A 122 16.15 -14.48 -2.96
C PRO A 122 16.56 -13.34 -3.88
N GLY A 123 17.86 -13.00 -3.88
CA GLY A 123 18.38 -11.90 -4.70
C GLY A 123 18.07 -12.03 -6.19
N HIS A 124 18.20 -13.22 -6.77
CA HIS A 124 17.91 -13.47 -8.19
C HIS A 124 16.44 -13.29 -8.57
N GLU A 125 15.51 -13.63 -7.68
CA GLU A 125 14.07 -13.35 -7.90
C GLU A 125 13.80 -11.84 -7.82
N TRP A 126 14.43 -11.17 -6.84
CA TRP A 126 14.29 -9.73 -6.70
C TRP A 126 14.82 -8.96 -7.91
N GLU A 127 15.92 -9.41 -8.53
CA GLU A 127 16.45 -8.79 -9.75
C GLU A 127 15.46 -8.86 -10.92
N THR A 128 14.69 -9.94 -11.02
CA THR A 128 13.59 -10.06 -12.01
C THR A 128 12.46 -9.08 -11.70
N ILE A 129 12.06 -8.97 -10.44
CA ILE A 129 11.06 -7.99 -9.99
C ILE A 129 11.54 -6.58 -10.30
N GLU A 130 12.78 -6.24 -9.95
CA GLU A 130 13.37 -4.93 -10.16
C GLU A 130 13.39 -4.53 -11.64
N LYS A 131 13.89 -5.40 -12.52
CA LYS A 131 13.90 -5.17 -13.96
C LYS A 131 12.50 -4.97 -14.53
N GLY A 132 11.55 -5.82 -14.15
CA GLY A 132 10.17 -5.72 -14.60
C GLY A 132 9.44 -4.47 -14.11
N LEU A 133 9.71 -4.02 -12.89
CA LEU A 133 9.15 -2.77 -12.38
C LEU A 133 9.77 -1.53 -13.05
N ILE A 134 11.07 -1.53 -13.31
CA ILE A 134 11.74 -0.46 -14.07
C ILE A 134 11.13 -0.35 -15.47
N GLN A 135 11.02 -1.48 -16.19
CA GLN A 135 10.40 -1.54 -17.52
C GLN A 135 8.98 -0.96 -17.47
N ARG A 136 8.15 -1.46 -16.54
CA ARG A 136 6.75 -1.09 -16.42
C ARG A 136 6.56 0.40 -16.17
N ILE A 137 7.28 0.96 -15.19
CA ILE A 137 7.10 2.35 -14.80
C ILE A 137 7.64 3.34 -15.84
N THR A 138 8.68 2.94 -16.58
CA THR A 138 9.16 3.68 -17.75
C THR A 138 8.04 3.78 -18.80
N ALA A 139 7.45 2.66 -19.17
CA ALA A 139 6.36 2.64 -20.17
C ALA A 139 5.12 3.42 -19.71
N ILE A 140 4.75 3.33 -18.42
CA ILE A 140 3.62 4.08 -17.85
C ILE A 140 3.86 5.59 -17.90
N ASN A 141 5.06 6.08 -17.62
CA ASN A 141 5.38 7.51 -17.73
C ASN A 141 5.31 7.99 -19.18
N LEU A 142 5.81 7.21 -20.16
CA LEU A 142 5.67 7.50 -21.59
C LEU A 142 4.20 7.51 -22.01
N PHE A 143 3.40 6.56 -21.56
CA PHE A 143 1.96 6.51 -21.80
C PHE A 143 1.24 7.76 -21.29
N LEU A 144 1.51 8.16 -20.05
CA LEU A 144 0.90 9.36 -19.45
C LEU A 144 1.31 10.62 -20.20
N HIS A 145 2.57 10.73 -20.61
CA HIS A 145 3.00 11.85 -21.44
C HIS A 145 2.24 11.87 -22.78
N ASP A 146 2.19 10.75 -23.48
CA ASP A 146 1.56 10.67 -24.81
C ASP A 146 0.07 11.01 -24.77
N ILE A 147 -0.72 10.48 -23.81
CA ILE A 147 -2.17 10.73 -23.74
C ILE A 147 -2.55 12.19 -23.44
N TYR A 148 -1.63 12.95 -22.84
CA TYR A 148 -1.82 14.39 -22.58
C TYR A 148 -1.22 15.27 -23.67
N HIS A 149 -0.47 14.72 -24.63
CA HIS A 149 0.13 15.43 -25.75
C HIS A 149 -0.41 14.91 -27.08
N GLU A 150 0.39 14.14 -27.80
CA GLU A 150 0.07 13.72 -29.16
C GLU A 150 -0.98 12.60 -29.23
N GLY A 151 -1.03 11.73 -28.22
CA GLY A 151 -1.95 10.59 -28.15
C GLY A 151 -1.71 9.55 -29.24
N HIS A 152 -0.45 9.24 -29.57
CA HIS A 152 -0.10 8.28 -30.61
C HIS A 152 -0.68 6.89 -30.33
N ILE A 153 -0.53 6.37 -29.10
CA ILE A 153 -1.05 5.06 -28.73
C ILE A 153 -2.58 4.95 -28.90
N LEU A 154 -3.30 6.07 -28.73
CA LEU A 154 -4.76 6.16 -28.93
C LEU A 154 -5.11 6.25 -30.43
N LYS A 155 -4.32 6.99 -31.22
CA LYS A 155 -4.47 7.07 -32.67
C LYS A 155 -4.22 5.72 -33.34
N ASP A 156 -3.20 4.99 -32.85
CA ASP A 156 -2.84 3.65 -33.33
C ASP A 156 -3.76 2.55 -32.78
N LYS A 157 -4.75 2.92 -31.95
CA LYS A 157 -5.78 2.03 -31.38
C LYS A 157 -5.23 0.86 -30.55
N VAL A 158 -4.03 1.00 -29.99
CA VAL A 158 -3.44 0.02 -29.06
C VAL A 158 -4.17 0.06 -27.73
N VAL A 159 -4.48 1.27 -27.25
CA VAL A 159 -5.39 1.52 -26.13
C VAL A 159 -6.64 2.25 -26.66
N PRO A 160 -7.84 1.80 -26.31
CA PRO A 160 -9.06 2.47 -26.74
C PRO A 160 -9.13 3.92 -26.24
N LYS A 161 -9.43 4.85 -27.14
CA LYS A 161 -9.55 6.28 -26.82
C LYS A 161 -10.62 6.53 -25.75
N ASP A 162 -11.75 5.87 -25.87
CA ASP A 162 -12.88 6.04 -24.96
C ASP A 162 -12.54 5.52 -23.56
N LEU A 163 -11.71 4.47 -23.45
CA LEU A 163 -11.21 3.97 -22.18
C LEU A 163 -10.48 5.05 -21.38
N VAL A 164 -9.64 5.84 -22.06
CA VAL A 164 -8.82 6.89 -21.42
C VAL A 164 -9.67 8.12 -21.11
N TYR A 165 -10.46 8.61 -22.06
CA TYR A 165 -11.20 9.86 -21.88
C TYR A 165 -12.46 9.73 -21.02
N SER A 166 -13.00 8.51 -20.85
CA SER A 166 -14.08 8.23 -19.88
C SER A 166 -13.57 7.96 -18.48
N CYS A 167 -12.25 7.82 -18.28
CA CYS A 167 -11.68 7.63 -16.95
C CYS A 167 -11.96 8.86 -16.08
N LYS A 168 -12.56 8.64 -14.90
CA LYS A 168 -12.87 9.75 -13.97
C LYS A 168 -11.63 10.53 -13.50
N HIS A 169 -10.46 9.95 -13.67
CA HIS A 169 -9.16 10.54 -13.29
C HIS A 169 -8.43 11.21 -14.46
N TYR A 170 -8.99 11.16 -15.67
CA TYR A 170 -8.47 11.96 -16.76
C TYR A 170 -8.70 13.44 -16.49
N ARG A 171 -7.67 14.25 -16.66
CA ARG A 171 -7.71 15.70 -16.41
C ARG A 171 -7.49 16.46 -17.72
N PRO A 172 -8.56 16.92 -18.38
CA PRO A 172 -8.43 17.70 -19.62
C PRO A 172 -7.52 18.93 -19.46
N GLU A 173 -7.46 19.49 -18.25
CA GLU A 173 -6.66 20.65 -17.89
C GLU A 173 -5.15 20.41 -18.03
N MET A 174 -4.73 19.13 -18.03
CA MET A 174 -3.33 18.72 -18.19
C MET A 174 -2.91 18.60 -19.66
N LYS A 175 -3.85 18.72 -20.60
CA LYS A 175 -3.56 18.54 -22.02
C LYS A 175 -2.55 19.58 -22.53
N GLY A 176 -1.45 19.11 -23.12
CA GLY A 176 -0.36 19.95 -23.62
C GLY A 176 0.49 20.59 -22.53
N LEU A 177 0.38 20.14 -21.26
CA LEU A 177 1.18 20.66 -20.17
C LEU A 177 2.41 19.76 -19.95
N ASP A 178 3.59 20.37 -20.08
CA ASP A 178 4.86 19.70 -19.76
C ASP A 178 5.04 19.60 -18.26
N VAL A 179 5.01 18.38 -17.74
CA VAL A 179 5.34 18.13 -16.33
C VAL A 179 6.86 18.15 -16.11
N PRO A 180 7.34 18.50 -14.92
CA PRO A 180 8.78 18.53 -14.63
C PRO A 180 9.48 17.23 -15.02
N LYS A 181 10.53 17.32 -15.85
CA LYS A 181 11.31 16.17 -16.37
C LYS A 181 10.50 15.11 -17.14
N GLY A 182 9.27 15.39 -17.53
CA GLY A 182 8.35 14.42 -18.14
C GLY A 182 7.89 13.31 -17.18
N ILE A 183 8.11 13.47 -15.85
CA ILE A 183 7.81 12.44 -14.85
C ILE A 183 6.44 12.69 -14.21
N TYR A 184 5.45 11.89 -14.61
CA TYR A 184 4.10 11.92 -14.04
C TYR A 184 4.03 11.16 -12.70
N VAL A 185 4.75 10.05 -12.58
CA VAL A 185 4.73 9.20 -11.39
C VAL A 185 6.13 9.10 -10.77
N THR A 186 6.36 9.87 -9.72
CA THR A 186 7.60 9.89 -8.95
C THR A 186 7.62 8.79 -7.88
N VAL A 187 6.46 8.50 -7.27
CA VAL A 187 6.30 7.50 -6.21
C VAL A 187 5.25 6.50 -6.62
N VAL A 188 5.61 5.21 -6.58
CA VAL A 188 4.74 4.11 -7.02
C VAL A 188 4.72 2.99 -5.99
N GLY A 189 3.57 2.34 -5.85
CA GLY A 189 3.40 1.08 -5.13
C GLY A 189 2.69 0.08 -6.05
N THR A 190 3.41 -0.87 -6.64
CA THR A 190 2.83 -1.92 -7.48
C THR A 190 2.53 -3.15 -6.63
N ASP A 191 1.32 -3.66 -6.68
CA ASP A 191 0.95 -4.87 -5.94
C ASP A 191 1.30 -6.11 -6.75
N LEU A 192 2.15 -6.96 -6.19
CA LEU A 192 2.59 -8.22 -6.77
C LEU A 192 2.02 -9.40 -5.99
N ILE A 193 1.67 -10.44 -6.71
CA ILE A 193 1.32 -11.73 -6.14
C ILE A 193 2.25 -12.82 -6.68
N ARG A 194 2.50 -13.85 -5.87
CA ARG A 194 3.19 -15.04 -6.35
C ARG A 194 2.14 -16.04 -6.87
N MET A 195 2.29 -16.40 -8.11
CA MET A 195 1.44 -17.38 -8.79
C MET A 195 1.77 -18.81 -8.34
N PRO A 196 0.87 -19.79 -8.55
CA PRO A 196 1.14 -21.20 -8.19
C PRO A 196 2.40 -21.80 -8.81
N ASN A 197 2.87 -21.28 -9.93
CA ASN A 197 4.12 -21.67 -10.59
C ASN A 197 5.37 -21.04 -9.97
N GLY A 198 5.23 -20.28 -8.88
CA GLY A 198 6.31 -19.59 -8.17
C GLY A 198 6.72 -18.23 -8.77
N GLN A 199 6.21 -17.84 -9.92
CA GLN A 199 6.52 -16.55 -10.55
C GLN A 199 5.71 -15.40 -9.96
N PHE A 200 6.27 -14.19 -9.95
CA PHE A 200 5.55 -13.00 -9.59
C PHE A 200 4.75 -12.44 -10.76
N ALA A 201 3.53 -12.00 -10.48
CA ALA A 201 2.67 -11.29 -11.40
C ALA A 201 2.17 -9.98 -10.79
N VAL A 202 1.92 -8.98 -11.64
CA VAL A 202 1.34 -7.70 -11.21
C VAL A 202 -0.16 -7.88 -11.02
N LEU A 203 -0.67 -7.50 -9.85
CA LEU A 203 -2.10 -7.53 -9.51
C LEU A 203 -2.76 -6.18 -9.78
N GLU A 204 -2.10 -5.08 -9.39
CA GLU A 204 -2.55 -3.70 -9.66
C GLU A 204 -1.39 -2.71 -9.50
N ASP A 205 -1.53 -1.53 -10.10
CA ASP A 205 -0.62 -0.40 -9.91
C ASP A 205 -1.30 0.67 -9.05
N ASN A 206 -0.58 1.17 -8.04
CA ASN A 206 -0.99 2.29 -7.22
C ASN A 206 -0.09 3.48 -7.53
N LEU A 207 -0.59 4.43 -8.31
CA LEU A 207 0.20 5.49 -8.95
C LEU A 207 -0.17 6.90 -8.48
N ARG A 208 -1.37 7.12 -7.94
CA ARG A 208 -1.81 8.46 -7.50
C ARG A 208 -1.12 8.88 -6.21
N VAL A 209 -1.48 8.25 -5.10
CA VAL A 209 -0.98 8.54 -3.75
C VAL A 209 -0.70 7.23 -2.98
N PRO A 210 0.24 6.38 -3.47
CA PRO A 210 0.51 5.10 -2.84
C PRO A 210 0.93 5.28 -1.39
N SER A 211 0.50 4.35 -0.53
CA SER A 211 0.82 4.32 0.90
C SER A 211 1.28 2.94 1.36
N GLY A 212 1.87 2.89 2.56
CA GLY A 212 2.33 1.67 3.18
C GLY A 212 3.85 1.59 3.41
N VAL A 213 4.64 2.50 2.84
CA VAL A 213 6.11 2.47 2.99
C VAL A 213 6.55 2.74 4.43
N SER A 214 5.84 3.56 5.17
CA SER A 214 6.11 3.81 6.59
C SER A 214 6.02 2.52 7.40
N TYR A 215 5.05 1.66 7.10
CA TYR A 215 4.89 0.36 7.75
C TYR A 215 6.00 -0.62 7.34
N MET A 216 6.44 -0.64 6.08
CA MET A 216 7.60 -1.42 5.64
C MET A 216 8.85 -1.05 6.43
N ILE A 217 9.13 0.25 6.58
CA ILE A 217 10.29 0.73 7.35
C ILE A 217 10.13 0.42 8.83
N ALA A 218 8.94 0.59 9.40
CA ALA A 218 8.64 0.28 10.77
C ALA A 218 8.80 -1.21 11.09
N ASN A 219 8.27 -2.09 10.23
CA ASN A 219 8.43 -3.54 10.33
C ASN A 219 9.91 -3.92 10.40
N ARG A 220 10.75 -3.38 9.50
CA ARG A 220 12.21 -3.60 9.50
C ARG A 220 12.87 -3.13 10.78
N ARG A 221 12.50 -1.96 11.29
CA ARG A 221 13.05 -1.43 12.55
C ARG A 221 12.67 -2.29 13.76
N VAL A 222 11.44 -2.79 13.80
CA VAL A 222 10.98 -3.69 14.86
C VAL A 222 11.66 -5.05 14.75
N MET A 223 11.74 -5.62 13.55
CA MET A 223 12.42 -6.89 13.32
C MET A 223 13.88 -6.86 13.78
N LYS A 224 14.64 -5.82 13.45
CA LYS A 224 16.02 -5.63 13.91
C LYS A 224 16.16 -5.61 15.46
N ARG A 225 15.10 -5.17 16.18
CA ARG A 225 15.09 -5.15 17.65
C ARG A 225 14.70 -6.49 18.27
N VAL A 226 13.75 -7.19 17.64
CA VAL A 226 13.17 -8.42 18.17
C VAL A 226 14.05 -9.65 17.83
N PHE A 227 14.68 -9.65 16.64
CA PHE A 227 15.54 -10.72 16.16
C PHE A 227 16.90 -10.21 15.61
N PRO A 228 17.71 -9.50 16.40
CA PRO A 228 18.95 -8.88 15.91
C PRO A 228 19.92 -9.90 15.32
N ASN A 229 20.11 -11.04 15.97
CA ASN A 229 21.06 -12.07 15.55
C ASN A 229 20.65 -12.77 14.24
N VAL A 230 19.35 -13.01 14.06
CA VAL A 230 18.83 -13.62 12.83
C VAL A 230 19.05 -12.68 11.66
N PHE A 231 18.70 -11.42 11.83
CA PHE A 231 18.82 -10.40 10.79
C PHE A 231 20.25 -10.21 10.26
N VAL A 232 21.23 -10.12 11.17
CA VAL A 232 22.65 -9.89 10.82
C VAL A 232 23.21 -11.02 9.96
N ASN A 233 22.80 -12.27 10.23
CA ASN A 233 23.35 -13.44 9.55
C ASN A 233 22.79 -13.66 8.13
N TYR A 234 21.73 -12.96 7.74
CA TYR A 234 21.05 -13.18 6.46
C TYR A 234 21.57 -12.34 5.28
N GLY A 235 22.40 -11.33 5.50
CA GLY A 235 22.82 -10.44 4.41
C GLY A 235 21.65 -9.73 3.74
N VAL A 236 20.71 -9.25 4.53
CA VAL A 236 19.48 -8.57 4.04
C VAL A 236 19.82 -7.19 3.48
N ARG A 237 19.40 -6.90 2.26
CA ARG A 237 19.58 -5.58 1.62
C ARG A 237 18.92 -4.48 2.46
N SER A 238 19.60 -3.33 2.60
CA SER A 238 19.11 -2.21 3.39
C SER A 238 17.99 -1.44 2.68
N ILE A 239 16.96 -1.05 3.44
CA ILE A 239 15.89 -0.15 3.01
C ILE A 239 15.98 1.22 3.69
N ASP A 240 16.95 1.45 4.53
CA ASP A 240 17.07 2.65 5.39
C ASP A 240 17.31 3.93 4.57
N HIS A 241 17.68 3.78 3.29
CA HIS A 241 17.91 4.89 2.36
C HIS A 241 16.64 5.47 1.72
N TYR A 242 15.46 4.84 1.92
CA TYR A 242 14.22 5.24 1.25
C TYR A 242 13.92 6.74 1.34
N SER A 243 13.86 7.30 2.55
CA SER A 243 13.47 8.70 2.75
C SER A 243 14.46 9.68 2.13
N ARG A 244 15.75 9.35 2.14
CA ARG A 244 16.80 10.13 1.45
C ARG A 244 16.64 10.06 -0.08
N THR A 245 16.35 8.90 -0.62
CA THR A 245 16.12 8.72 -2.06
C THR A 245 14.84 9.43 -2.50
N LEU A 246 13.76 9.35 -1.72
CA LEU A 246 12.54 10.10 -1.97
C LEU A 246 12.79 11.61 -2.00
N LEU A 247 13.50 12.13 -1.00
CA LEU A 247 13.87 13.55 -0.96
C LEU A 247 14.69 13.98 -2.18
N ALA A 248 15.64 13.14 -2.62
CA ALA A 248 16.43 13.40 -3.82
C ALA A 248 15.54 13.41 -5.08
N SER A 249 14.63 12.45 -5.24
CA SER A 249 13.67 12.43 -6.35
C SER A 249 12.76 13.66 -6.37
N LEU A 250 12.32 14.14 -5.21
CA LEU A 250 11.53 15.38 -5.11
C LEU A 250 12.34 16.63 -5.47
N ARG A 251 13.58 16.73 -4.99
CA ARG A 251 14.49 17.84 -5.33
C ARG A 251 14.72 17.95 -6.83
N MET A 252 14.91 16.83 -7.50
CA MET A 252 15.15 16.75 -8.93
C MET A 252 14.03 17.42 -9.75
N LEU A 253 12.77 17.38 -9.30
CA LEU A 253 11.63 18.01 -10.00
C LEU A 253 11.72 19.54 -10.08
N ALA A 254 12.56 20.17 -9.28
CA ALA A 254 12.79 21.61 -9.32
C ALA A 254 14.23 22.00 -9.69
N ALA A 255 15.12 21.05 -9.97
CA ALA A 255 16.56 21.27 -10.15
C ALA A 255 16.92 22.25 -11.29
N ASP A 256 16.10 22.33 -12.34
CA ASP A 256 16.31 23.29 -13.44
C ASP A 256 15.95 24.72 -13.09
N ARG A 257 15.35 24.95 -11.92
CA ARG A 257 14.81 26.26 -11.49
C ARG A 257 15.43 26.79 -10.22
N VAL A 258 15.79 25.88 -9.29
CA VAL A 258 16.25 26.25 -7.95
C VAL A 258 17.26 25.20 -7.45
N ASP A 259 18.45 25.64 -7.03
CA ASP A 259 19.50 24.74 -6.51
C ASP A 259 19.11 24.06 -5.19
N ASP A 260 18.46 24.79 -4.27
CA ASP A 260 17.98 24.26 -2.98
C ASP A 260 16.47 24.52 -2.83
N PRO A 261 15.62 23.67 -3.40
CA PRO A 261 14.18 23.88 -3.42
C PRO A 261 13.55 23.68 -2.04
N THR A 262 12.61 24.54 -1.70
CA THR A 262 11.71 24.32 -0.58
C THR A 262 10.67 23.27 -0.94
N ILE A 263 10.72 22.13 -0.26
CA ILE A 263 9.81 21.00 -0.45
C ILE A 263 8.86 20.91 0.74
N VAL A 264 7.58 20.67 0.49
CA VAL A 264 6.58 20.42 1.54
C VAL A 264 5.80 19.15 1.25
N LEU A 265 5.32 18.47 2.30
CA LEU A 265 4.37 17.38 2.18
C LEU A 265 2.96 17.92 2.46
N LEU A 266 2.08 17.90 1.45
CA LEU A 266 0.70 18.37 1.57
C LEU A 266 -0.21 17.21 1.98
N THR A 267 -0.76 17.30 3.19
CA THR A 267 -1.68 16.31 3.78
C THR A 267 -3.12 16.82 3.81
N PRO A 268 -4.14 15.95 3.68
CA PRO A 268 -5.54 16.30 3.95
C PRO A 268 -5.84 16.41 5.45
N GLY A 269 -4.87 16.14 6.34
CA GLY A 269 -5.02 16.24 7.79
C GLY A 269 -5.33 14.92 8.50
N ILE A 270 -5.61 15.04 9.80
CA ILE A 270 -5.68 13.93 10.76
C ILE A 270 -6.78 12.89 10.51
N TYR A 271 -7.79 13.23 9.72
CA TYR A 271 -8.87 12.32 9.40
C TYR A 271 -8.53 11.33 8.27
N ASN A 272 -7.38 11.49 7.63
CA ASN A 272 -6.92 10.56 6.61
C ASN A 272 -6.31 9.30 7.25
N SER A 273 -6.69 8.11 6.79
CA SER A 273 -6.17 6.83 7.32
C SER A 273 -4.65 6.70 7.22
N ALA A 274 -4.03 7.34 6.24
CA ALA A 274 -2.58 7.34 6.05
C ALA A 274 -1.88 8.52 6.74
N TYR A 275 -2.54 9.25 7.66
CA TYR A 275 -1.95 10.42 8.31
C TYR A 275 -0.67 10.08 9.08
N PHE A 276 -0.62 8.91 9.72
CA PHE A 276 0.63 8.40 10.32
C PHE A 276 1.79 8.42 9.30
N GLU A 277 1.57 7.89 8.10
CA GLU A 277 2.59 7.87 7.04
C GLU A 277 2.99 9.27 6.60
N HIS A 278 2.04 10.22 6.51
CA HIS A 278 2.36 11.59 6.14
C HIS A 278 3.29 12.25 7.15
N THR A 279 3.00 12.12 8.44
CA THR A 279 3.85 12.65 9.51
C THR A 279 5.20 11.94 9.57
N PHE A 280 5.21 10.61 9.40
CA PHE A 280 6.41 9.80 9.38
C PHE A 280 7.35 10.24 8.25
N LEU A 281 6.86 10.35 7.01
CA LEU A 281 7.66 10.72 5.85
C LEU A 281 8.17 12.16 5.93
N ALA A 282 7.33 13.10 6.36
CA ALA A 282 7.75 14.49 6.53
C ALA A 282 8.91 14.60 7.54
N ARG A 283 8.82 13.89 8.66
CA ARG A 283 9.86 13.83 9.68
C ARG A 283 11.14 13.15 9.18
N GLU A 284 11.03 12.00 8.52
CA GLU A 284 12.19 11.26 8.00
C GLU A 284 12.94 12.03 6.89
N MET A 285 12.24 12.83 6.10
CA MET A 285 12.84 13.71 5.09
C MET A 285 13.29 15.06 5.64
N GLY A 286 12.87 15.44 6.84
CA GLY A 286 13.14 16.77 7.41
C GLY A 286 12.44 17.91 6.66
N ILE A 287 11.25 17.68 6.09
CA ILE A 287 10.47 18.67 5.36
C ILE A 287 9.19 19.06 6.12
N PRO A 288 8.65 20.27 5.92
CA PRO A 288 7.40 20.68 6.54
C PRO A 288 6.22 19.78 6.10
N LEU A 289 5.41 19.37 7.08
CA LEU A 289 4.06 18.82 6.87
C LEU A 289 3.08 19.99 6.87
N VAL A 290 2.30 20.13 5.79
CA VAL A 290 1.36 21.25 5.62
C VAL A 290 -0.02 20.76 5.23
N GLU A 291 -1.06 21.46 5.64
CA GLU A 291 -2.42 21.36 5.11
C GLU A 291 -2.68 22.49 4.08
N GLY A 292 -3.77 22.40 3.30
CA GLY A 292 -4.10 23.41 2.31
C GLY A 292 -4.18 24.84 2.89
N ARG A 293 -4.66 24.98 4.13
CA ARG A 293 -4.76 26.27 4.85
C ARG A 293 -3.40 26.90 5.19
N ASP A 294 -2.33 26.13 5.22
CA ASP A 294 -0.97 26.61 5.52
C ASP A 294 -0.29 27.16 4.27
N LEU A 295 -0.88 26.92 3.09
CA LEU A 295 -0.39 27.38 1.81
C LEU A 295 -1.25 28.54 1.27
N VAL A 296 -0.61 29.42 0.49
CA VAL A 296 -1.26 30.53 -0.19
C VAL A 296 -0.60 30.76 -1.55
N THR A 297 -1.41 31.11 -2.56
CA THR A 297 -0.88 31.55 -3.86
C THR A 297 -0.85 33.07 -3.95
N HIS A 298 0.27 33.60 -4.43
CA HIS A 298 0.42 35.02 -4.74
C HIS A 298 1.27 35.18 -6.00
N ASN A 299 0.80 36.00 -6.96
CA ASN A 299 1.45 36.20 -8.26
C ASN A 299 1.84 34.91 -8.98
N ASN A 300 0.96 33.88 -8.91
CA ASN A 300 1.17 32.54 -9.46
C ASN A 300 2.37 31.77 -8.88
N TYR A 301 2.79 32.09 -7.68
CA TYR A 301 3.72 31.30 -6.87
C TYR A 301 3.01 30.78 -5.64
N VAL A 302 3.47 29.63 -5.12
CA VAL A 302 2.97 29.04 -3.89
C VAL A 302 3.88 29.42 -2.73
N TYR A 303 3.28 29.79 -1.62
CA TYR A 303 3.99 30.14 -0.39
C TYR A 303 3.42 29.38 0.79
N MET A 304 4.29 28.95 1.69
CA MET A 304 3.93 28.43 3.00
C MET A 304 3.93 29.58 4.03
N ARG A 305 2.90 29.62 4.87
CA ARG A 305 2.81 30.55 6.01
C ARG A 305 3.75 30.08 7.11
N THR A 306 4.62 30.96 7.56
CA THR A 306 5.54 30.70 8.68
C THR A 306 5.45 31.83 9.70
N THR A 307 6.00 31.64 10.88
CA THR A 307 6.11 32.68 11.92
C THR A 307 6.97 33.87 11.47
N SER A 308 7.86 33.68 10.48
CA SER A 308 8.72 34.69 9.90
C SER A 308 8.16 35.33 8.62
N GLY A 309 6.93 35.00 8.23
CA GLY A 309 6.30 35.47 7.00
C GLY A 309 6.09 34.36 5.98
N LEU A 310 5.95 34.74 4.70
CA LEU A 310 5.70 33.79 3.61
C LEU A 310 7.04 33.24 3.08
N ARG A 311 7.13 31.90 3.02
CA ARG A 311 8.26 31.20 2.41
C ARG A 311 7.80 30.54 1.12
N ARG A 312 8.48 30.80 -0.02
CA ARG A 312 8.17 30.18 -1.30
C ARG A 312 8.29 28.66 -1.22
N VAL A 313 7.37 27.96 -1.88
CA VAL A 313 7.36 26.50 -2.03
C VAL A 313 7.64 26.16 -3.49
N ASP A 314 8.63 25.32 -3.74
CA ASP A 314 9.08 24.93 -5.07
C ASP A 314 8.61 23.53 -5.48
N VAL A 315 8.43 22.63 -4.49
CA VAL A 315 7.92 21.26 -4.71
C VAL A 315 6.89 20.90 -3.65
N ILE A 316 5.78 20.35 -4.08
CA ILE A 316 4.73 19.79 -3.22
C ILE A 316 4.68 18.29 -3.41
N TYR A 317 5.04 17.51 -2.38
CA TYR A 317 4.71 16.10 -2.31
C TYR A 317 3.28 15.98 -1.79
N ARG A 318 2.34 15.72 -2.69
CA ARG A 318 0.91 15.69 -2.36
C ARG A 318 0.47 14.33 -1.82
N ARG A 319 -0.39 14.37 -0.81
CA ARG A 319 -1.11 13.20 -0.27
C ARG A 319 -2.62 13.40 -0.35
N ILE A 320 -3.08 14.23 -1.28
CA ILE A 320 -4.48 14.48 -1.62
C ILE A 320 -4.72 14.18 -3.11
N ASP A 321 -5.94 13.76 -3.44
CA ASP A 321 -6.33 13.49 -4.83
C ASP A 321 -6.50 14.77 -5.63
N ASP A 322 -6.41 14.65 -6.96
CA ASP A 322 -6.55 15.75 -7.93
C ASP A 322 -7.80 16.58 -7.69
N ASP A 323 -8.95 15.92 -7.44
CA ASP A 323 -10.24 16.57 -7.23
C ASP A 323 -10.20 17.63 -6.13
N PHE A 324 -9.36 17.46 -5.13
CA PHE A 324 -9.31 18.32 -3.95
C PHE A 324 -8.19 19.35 -3.98
N ILE A 325 -7.25 19.31 -4.95
CA ILE A 325 -5.99 20.05 -4.86
C ILE A 325 -6.14 21.56 -5.12
N ASP A 326 -7.11 21.96 -5.97
CA ASP A 326 -7.42 23.38 -6.25
C ASP A 326 -8.93 23.59 -6.45
N PRO A 327 -9.62 24.26 -5.52
CA PRO A 327 -11.06 24.50 -5.63
C PRO A 327 -11.45 25.45 -6.76
N LYS A 328 -10.51 26.18 -7.38
CA LYS A 328 -10.79 27.05 -8.53
C LYS A 328 -10.86 26.29 -9.85
N VAL A 329 -10.32 25.07 -9.90
CA VAL A 329 -10.20 24.30 -11.16
C VAL A 329 -10.97 22.98 -11.08
N PHE A 330 -10.89 22.29 -9.95
CA PHE A 330 -11.49 20.97 -9.76
C PHE A 330 -12.76 21.08 -8.90
N ARG A 331 -12.77 20.43 -7.75
CA ARG A 331 -13.93 20.40 -6.87
C ARG A 331 -14.07 21.70 -6.07
N THR A 332 -15.08 22.51 -6.40
CA THR A 332 -15.28 23.89 -5.87
C THR A 332 -15.54 23.98 -4.37
N ASP A 333 -16.04 22.89 -3.75
CA ASP A 333 -16.29 22.79 -2.31
C ASP A 333 -15.09 22.22 -1.52
N SER A 334 -13.94 22.00 -2.19
CA SER A 334 -12.75 21.49 -1.51
C SER A 334 -12.16 22.52 -0.54
N VAL A 335 -12.01 22.09 0.71
CA VAL A 335 -11.31 22.81 1.79
C VAL A 335 -9.90 22.25 2.04
N LEU A 336 -9.51 21.19 1.31
CA LEU A 336 -8.23 20.48 1.50
C LEU A 336 -7.12 21.03 0.61
N GLY A 337 -7.48 21.67 -0.49
CA GLY A 337 -6.56 22.16 -1.50
C GLY A 337 -6.17 23.64 -1.30
N VAL A 338 -5.45 24.15 -2.29
CA VAL A 338 -4.92 25.50 -2.30
C VAL A 338 -5.48 26.29 -3.50
N PRO A 339 -6.33 27.30 -3.29
CA PRO A 339 -6.90 28.07 -4.40
C PRO A 339 -5.82 28.72 -5.27
N GLY A 340 -5.78 28.40 -6.58
CA GLY A 340 -4.81 28.90 -7.55
C GLY A 340 -3.52 28.09 -7.65
N LEU A 341 -3.44 26.95 -7.00
CA LEU A 341 -2.28 26.04 -7.09
C LEU A 341 -2.08 25.54 -8.51
N PHE A 342 -3.16 25.17 -9.19
CA PHE A 342 -3.08 24.65 -10.57
C PHE A 342 -2.49 25.68 -11.53
N GLU A 343 -2.85 26.95 -11.41
CA GLU A 343 -2.26 28.01 -12.25
C GLU A 343 -0.76 28.20 -11.97
N ALA A 344 -0.33 28.12 -10.70
CA ALA A 344 1.09 28.15 -10.35
C ALA A 344 1.84 26.93 -10.93
N TYR A 345 1.23 25.75 -10.89
CA TYR A 345 1.75 24.52 -11.46
C TYR A 345 1.84 24.59 -13.01
N ARG A 346 0.76 25.04 -13.68
CA ARG A 346 0.71 25.21 -15.13
C ARG A 346 1.78 26.18 -15.66
N ARG A 347 2.15 27.19 -14.87
CA ARG A 347 3.24 28.12 -15.19
C ARG A 347 4.63 27.59 -14.87
N GLY A 348 4.75 26.37 -14.35
CA GLY A 348 6.02 25.81 -13.95
C GLY A 348 6.63 26.45 -12.70
N ASN A 349 5.86 27.22 -11.92
CA ASN A 349 6.36 27.92 -10.72
C ASN A 349 6.42 27.02 -9.48
N VAL A 350 5.78 25.88 -9.51
CA VAL A 350 5.83 24.83 -8.47
C VAL A 350 5.76 23.46 -9.14
N ALA A 351 6.48 22.48 -8.63
CA ALA A 351 6.33 21.07 -9.02
C ALA A 351 5.38 20.34 -8.08
N VAL A 352 4.64 19.37 -8.58
CA VAL A 352 3.75 18.50 -7.79
C VAL A 352 4.10 17.04 -8.04
N ALA A 353 4.38 16.28 -7.00
CA ALA A 353 4.64 14.84 -7.06
C ALA A 353 3.54 14.06 -6.28
N ASN A 354 2.90 13.04 -6.82
CA ASN A 354 2.89 12.70 -8.24
C ASN A 354 2.14 13.76 -9.04
N ALA A 355 2.44 13.91 -10.33
CA ALA A 355 1.81 14.91 -11.18
C ALA A 355 0.29 14.73 -11.25
N LEU A 356 -0.41 15.81 -11.53
CA LEU A 356 -1.86 15.77 -11.76
C LEU A 356 -2.17 14.98 -13.02
N GLY A 357 -3.33 14.34 -13.07
CA GLY A 357 -3.77 13.55 -14.22
C GLY A 357 -3.14 12.15 -14.31
N ASN A 358 -2.20 11.80 -13.46
CA ASN A 358 -1.58 10.47 -13.44
C ASN A 358 -2.56 9.34 -13.09
N GLY A 359 -3.71 9.68 -12.51
CA GLY A 359 -4.73 8.71 -12.09
C GLY A 359 -5.35 7.90 -13.22
N VAL A 360 -5.15 8.28 -14.49
CA VAL A 360 -5.53 7.43 -15.63
C VAL A 360 -4.80 6.10 -15.60
N ALA A 361 -3.52 6.10 -15.25
CA ALA A 361 -2.73 4.86 -15.16
C ALA A 361 -3.05 4.02 -13.90
N ASP A 362 -3.74 4.60 -12.91
CA ASP A 362 -4.24 3.92 -11.70
C ASP A 362 -5.59 3.21 -11.95
N ASP A 363 -6.23 3.46 -13.10
CA ASP A 363 -7.50 2.83 -13.51
C ASP A 363 -7.27 1.35 -13.84
N LYS A 364 -8.02 0.46 -13.16
CA LYS A 364 -7.85 -1.01 -13.32
C LYS A 364 -8.14 -1.51 -14.73
N ALA A 365 -8.93 -0.78 -15.52
CA ALA A 365 -9.15 -1.15 -16.92
C ALA A 365 -7.96 -0.72 -17.81
N VAL A 366 -7.30 0.40 -17.50
CA VAL A 366 -6.05 0.81 -18.16
C VAL A 366 -4.91 -0.14 -17.79
N TYR A 367 -4.85 -0.60 -16.53
CA TYR A 367 -3.90 -1.62 -16.08
C TYR A 367 -3.89 -2.86 -16.98
N ALA A 368 -5.06 -3.32 -17.46
CA ALA A 368 -5.15 -4.50 -18.34
C ALA A 368 -4.34 -4.34 -19.64
N TYR A 369 -4.08 -3.12 -20.06
CA TYR A 369 -3.25 -2.80 -21.23
C TYR A 369 -1.75 -2.68 -20.92
N GLY A 370 -1.32 -2.86 -19.67
CA GLY A 370 0.07 -2.72 -19.25
C GLY A 370 1.09 -3.42 -20.17
N PRO A 371 0.94 -4.72 -20.50
CA PRO A 371 1.84 -5.40 -21.43
C PRO A 371 1.86 -4.78 -22.84
N LYS A 372 0.69 -4.33 -23.35
CA LYS A 372 0.60 -3.65 -24.65
C LYS A 372 1.27 -2.26 -24.63
N ILE A 373 1.14 -1.54 -23.51
CA ILE A 373 1.79 -0.25 -23.29
C ILE A 373 3.32 -0.41 -23.27
N ILE A 374 3.83 -1.44 -22.56
CA ILE A 374 5.25 -1.80 -22.55
C ILE A 374 5.75 -2.09 -23.96
N ASN A 375 5.07 -2.98 -24.66
CA ASN A 375 5.46 -3.34 -26.02
C ASN A 375 5.45 -2.13 -26.97
N TYR A 376 4.43 -1.28 -26.89
CA TYR A 376 4.28 -0.11 -27.76
C TYR A 376 5.45 0.90 -27.60
N TYR A 377 5.78 1.28 -26.38
CA TYR A 377 6.80 2.31 -26.15
C TYR A 377 8.23 1.78 -26.08
N LEU A 378 8.41 0.56 -25.57
CA LEU A 378 9.75 -0.01 -25.36
C LEU A 378 10.12 -1.07 -26.40
N GLN A 379 9.16 -1.57 -27.18
CA GLN A 379 9.33 -2.69 -28.11
C GLN A 379 9.87 -3.95 -27.43
N GLU A 380 9.44 -4.16 -26.19
CA GLU A 380 9.83 -5.27 -25.33
C GLU A 380 8.61 -6.07 -24.89
N GLU A 381 8.82 -7.35 -24.58
CA GLU A 381 7.82 -8.15 -23.87
C GLU A 381 7.84 -7.84 -22.38
N ALA A 382 6.65 -7.88 -21.74
CA ALA A 382 6.55 -7.60 -20.31
C ALA A 382 7.30 -8.67 -19.49
N ILE A 383 8.28 -8.26 -18.70
CA ILE A 383 9.04 -9.13 -17.79
C ILE A 383 8.13 -9.65 -16.68
N LEU A 384 7.34 -8.77 -16.07
CA LEU A 384 6.29 -9.13 -15.10
C LEU A 384 4.95 -9.15 -15.81
N GLN A 385 4.34 -10.32 -15.86
CA GLN A 385 3.02 -10.49 -16.46
C GLN A 385 1.93 -9.87 -15.57
N ASN A 386 0.86 -9.39 -16.19
CA ASN A 386 -0.35 -9.02 -15.46
C ASN A 386 -1.13 -10.27 -15.06
N VAL A 387 -1.88 -10.17 -13.97
CA VAL A 387 -3.01 -11.09 -13.75
C VAL A 387 -4.00 -10.92 -14.90
N GLU A 388 -4.47 -12.03 -15.44
CA GLU A 388 -5.49 -12.02 -16.49
C GLU A 388 -6.69 -11.18 -16.07
N THR A 389 -7.11 -10.26 -16.95
CA THR A 389 -8.13 -9.28 -16.61
C THR A 389 -9.12 -9.12 -17.76
N TYR A 390 -10.37 -9.40 -17.48
CA TYR A 390 -11.50 -9.24 -18.39
C TYR A 390 -12.07 -7.85 -18.25
N LEU A 391 -12.38 -7.24 -19.40
CA LEU A 391 -12.98 -5.90 -19.51
C LEU A 391 -14.44 -6.03 -19.99
N PRO A 392 -15.44 -5.91 -19.11
CA PRO A 392 -16.84 -6.01 -19.49
C PRO A 392 -17.33 -4.98 -20.50
N ASP A 393 -16.55 -3.93 -20.75
CA ASP A 393 -16.82 -2.97 -21.83
C ASP A 393 -16.80 -3.61 -23.23
N ASP A 394 -16.09 -4.73 -23.39
CA ASP A 394 -16.18 -5.62 -24.55
C ASP A 394 -17.36 -6.57 -24.40
N PRO A 395 -18.30 -6.64 -25.40
CA PRO A 395 -19.50 -7.47 -25.28
C PRO A 395 -19.25 -8.97 -25.10
N GLN A 396 -18.13 -9.51 -25.66
CA GLN A 396 -17.81 -10.94 -25.52
C GLN A 396 -17.30 -11.23 -24.12
N GLN A 397 -16.45 -10.32 -23.59
CA GLN A 397 -15.95 -10.45 -22.22
C GLN A 397 -17.04 -10.17 -21.18
N LEU A 398 -17.98 -9.25 -21.45
CA LEU A 398 -19.15 -9.05 -20.59
C LEU A 398 -19.95 -10.35 -20.43
N LYS A 399 -20.27 -11.00 -21.55
CA LYS A 399 -20.98 -12.28 -21.52
C LYS A 399 -20.25 -13.30 -20.67
N TYR A 400 -18.94 -13.47 -20.88
CA TYR A 400 -18.12 -14.40 -20.10
C TYR A 400 -18.16 -14.07 -18.60
N VAL A 401 -17.99 -12.78 -18.24
CA VAL A 401 -17.97 -12.33 -16.84
C VAL A 401 -19.29 -12.63 -16.14
N VAL A 402 -20.42 -12.28 -16.75
CA VAL A 402 -21.73 -12.47 -16.11
C VAL A 402 -22.13 -13.95 -16.00
N GLU A 403 -21.63 -14.80 -16.91
CA GLU A 403 -21.85 -16.25 -16.86
C GLU A 403 -20.95 -16.97 -15.83
N ASN A 404 -19.83 -16.35 -15.40
CA ASN A 404 -18.83 -16.97 -14.53
C ASN A 404 -18.55 -16.17 -13.24
N LEU A 405 -19.50 -15.38 -12.77
CA LEU A 405 -19.34 -14.57 -11.55
C LEU A 405 -18.92 -15.39 -10.32
N ASP A 406 -19.33 -16.64 -10.24
CA ASP A 406 -18.98 -17.57 -9.16
C ASP A 406 -17.50 -17.98 -9.12
N LYS A 407 -16.74 -17.72 -10.19
CA LYS A 407 -15.31 -18.05 -10.32
C LYS A 407 -14.40 -16.82 -10.36
N LEU A 408 -14.98 -15.63 -10.45
CA LEU A 408 -14.25 -14.39 -10.70
C LEU A 408 -14.24 -13.48 -9.49
N VAL A 409 -13.23 -12.63 -9.41
CA VAL A 409 -13.20 -11.44 -8.57
C VAL A 409 -13.55 -10.24 -9.44
N VAL A 410 -14.69 -9.61 -9.17
CA VAL A 410 -15.15 -8.42 -9.91
C VAL A 410 -14.86 -7.18 -9.08
N LYS A 411 -14.23 -6.16 -9.69
CA LYS A 411 -13.77 -4.94 -9.03
C LYS A 411 -14.24 -3.71 -9.79
N ALA A 412 -14.65 -2.67 -9.07
CA ALA A 412 -14.87 -1.36 -9.68
C ALA A 412 -13.52 -0.73 -10.05
N VAL A 413 -13.43 -0.13 -11.25
CA VAL A 413 -12.17 0.39 -11.82
C VAL A 413 -11.55 1.53 -11.03
N GLY A 414 -12.36 2.39 -10.43
CA GLY A 414 -11.91 3.59 -9.72
C GLY A 414 -11.90 3.46 -8.20
N GLU A 415 -12.25 2.29 -7.65
CA GLU A 415 -12.27 2.06 -6.20
C GLU A 415 -10.96 1.43 -5.72
N SER A 416 -10.63 1.65 -4.45
CA SER A 416 -9.45 1.12 -3.79
C SER A 416 -9.80 0.52 -2.42
N GLY A 417 -8.88 -0.19 -1.77
CA GLY A 417 -9.10 -0.73 -0.43
C GLY A 417 -10.01 -1.95 -0.36
N GLY A 418 -10.38 -2.55 -1.50
CA GLY A 418 -11.26 -3.74 -1.56
C GLY A 418 -12.75 -3.43 -1.34
N TYR A 419 -13.16 -2.17 -1.40
CA TYR A 419 -14.56 -1.77 -1.38
C TYR A 419 -15.22 -1.99 -2.75
N GLY A 420 -16.51 -2.36 -2.75
CA GLY A 420 -17.27 -2.56 -3.99
C GLY A 420 -16.76 -3.73 -4.84
N MET A 421 -16.19 -4.77 -4.21
CA MET A 421 -15.64 -5.96 -4.86
C MET A 421 -16.50 -7.18 -4.58
N LEU A 422 -16.72 -8.02 -5.60
CA LEU A 422 -17.30 -9.36 -5.47
C LEU A 422 -16.18 -10.40 -5.52
N ILE A 423 -16.11 -11.27 -4.53
CA ILE A 423 -15.29 -12.49 -4.58
C ILE A 423 -16.24 -13.64 -4.84
N GLY A 424 -16.35 -14.02 -6.10
CA GLY A 424 -17.36 -14.98 -6.60
C GLY A 424 -17.48 -16.27 -5.78
N PRO A 425 -16.37 -17.01 -5.53
CA PRO A 425 -16.43 -18.24 -4.74
C PRO A 425 -16.90 -18.06 -3.28
N HIS A 426 -16.81 -16.85 -2.73
CA HIS A 426 -17.19 -16.56 -1.35
C HIS A 426 -18.52 -15.80 -1.25
N SER A 427 -19.18 -15.55 -2.39
CA SER A 427 -20.42 -14.78 -2.46
C SER A 427 -21.66 -15.66 -2.58
N THR A 428 -22.77 -15.15 -2.07
CA THR A 428 -24.09 -15.76 -2.25
C THR A 428 -24.63 -15.53 -3.65
N LYS A 429 -25.59 -16.37 -4.09
CA LYS A 429 -26.28 -16.18 -5.38
C LYS A 429 -26.98 -14.82 -5.48
N ALA A 430 -27.48 -14.29 -4.38
CA ALA A 430 -28.12 -12.97 -4.33
C ALA A 430 -27.11 -11.84 -4.61
N GLU A 431 -25.92 -11.92 -4.00
CA GLU A 431 -24.83 -10.97 -4.24
C GLU A 431 -24.31 -11.07 -5.69
N GLN A 432 -24.16 -12.28 -6.23
CA GLN A 432 -23.77 -12.48 -7.62
C GLN A 432 -24.80 -11.86 -8.57
N GLU A 433 -26.11 -12.04 -8.31
CA GLU A 433 -27.16 -11.46 -9.14
C GLU A 433 -27.21 -9.92 -9.05
N GLU A 434 -26.97 -9.36 -7.87
CA GLU A 434 -26.86 -7.92 -7.70
C GLU A 434 -25.66 -7.36 -8.48
N PHE A 435 -24.49 -8.01 -8.40
CA PHE A 435 -23.31 -7.62 -9.17
C PHE A 435 -23.50 -7.79 -10.68
N ARG A 436 -24.19 -8.84 -11.13
CA ARG A 436 -24.59 -9.01 -12.53
C ARG A 436 -25.27 -7.74 -13.05
N LYS A 437 -26.33 -7.32 -12.37
CA LYS A 437 -27.10 -6.11 -12.74
C LYS A 437 -26.23 -4.85 -12.76
N ARG A 438 -25.32 -4.70 -11.80
CA ARG A 438 -24.40 -3.56 -11.74
C ARG A 438 -23.43 -3.54 -12.92
N VAL A 439 -22.84 -4.69 -13.26
CA VAL A 439 -21.89 -4.83 -14.35
C VAL A 439 -22.58 -4.60 -15.69
N GLU A 440 -23.78 -5.20 -15.92
CA GLU A 440 -24.57 -5.01 -17.14
C GLU A 440 -25.02 -3.55 -17.31
N ALA A 441 -25.36 -2.86 -16.22
CA ALA A 441 -25.79 -1.46 -16.25
C ALA A 441 -24.65 -0.48 -16.54
N ASN A 442 -23.42 -0.80 -16.13
CA ASN A 442 -22.25 0.07 -16.36
C ASN A 442 -20.96 -0.77 -16.55
N PRO A 443 -20.84 -1.46 -17.71
CA PRO A 443 -19.71 -2.37 -17.96
C PRO A 443 -18.33 -1.72 -17.83
N ARG A 444 -18.19 -0.47 -18.31
CA ARG A 444 -16.92 0.29 -18.25
C ARG A 444 -16.41 0.47 -16.82
N ASN A 445 -17.30 0.47 -15.83
CA ASN A 445 -16.93 0.72 -14.43
C ASN A 445 -16.39 -0.53 -13.70
N TYR A 446 -16.28 -1.65 -14.38
CA TYR A 446 -15.85 -2.91 -13.75
C TYR A 446 -14.76 -3.59 -14.55
N ILE A 447 -13.92 -4.35 -13.82
CA ILE A 447 -13.06 -5.40 -14.35
C ILE A 447 -13.39 -6.71 -13.66
N ALA A 448 -13.02 -7.82 -14.27
CA ALA A 448 -13.06 -9.12 -13.63
C ALA A 448 -11.73 -9.85 -13.80
N GLN A 449 -11.31 -10.57 -12.77
CA GLN A 449 -10.10 -11.38 -12.76
C GLN A 449 -10.43 -12.78 -12.27
N PRO A 450 -9.76 -13.84 -12.75
CA PRO A 450 -9.87 -15.17 -12.14
C PRO A 450 -9.57 -15.10 -10.64
N THR A 451 -10.26 -15.90 -9.85
CA THR A 451 -9.91 -16.02 -8.44
C THR A 451 -8.57 -16.74 -8.32
N ILE A 452 -7.55 -16.02 -7.88
CA ILE A 452 -6.19 -16.56 -7.71
C ILE A 452 -5.99 -16.93 -6.25
N THR A 453 -5.54 -18.16 -6.03
CA THR A 453 -5.07 -18.57 -4.71
C THR A 453 -3.71 -17.92 -4.46
N LEU A 454 -3.69 -16.92 -3.58
CA LEU A 454 -2.46 -16.24 -3.18
C LEU A 454 -1.51 -17.21 -2.48
N SER A 455 -0.19 -16.97 -2.58
CA SER A 455 0.79 -17.74 -1.81
C SER A 455 0.55 -17.64 -0.32
N ASN A 456 0.95 -18.68 0.40
CA ASN A 456 0.90 -18.76 1.85
C ASN A 456 2.28 -18.49 2.46
N THR A 457 2.28 -18.06 3.71
CA THR A 457 3.48 -18.00 4.56
C THR A 457 3.07 -18.34 5.99
N PRO A 458 3.95 -18.97 6.80
CA PRO A 458 3.68 -19.13 8.22
C PRO A 458 3.48 -17.81 8.91
N CYS A 459 2.41 -17.70 9.69
CA CYS A 459 2.10 -16.55 10.54
C CYS A 459 1.82 -17.02 11.95
N PHE A 460 2.29 -16.24 12.93
CA PHE A 460 2.02 -16.49 14.33
C PHE A 460 0.67 -15.89 14.72
N VAL A 461 -0.34 -16.72 14.85
CA VAL A 461 -1.72 -16.32 15.14
C VAL A 461 -2.26 -17.17 16.27
N ASP A 462 -2.84 -16.53 17.30
CA ASP A 462 -3.47 -17.20 18.45
C ASP A 462 -2.59 -18.29 19.10
N GLY A 463 -1.29 -18.00 19.23
CA GLY A 463 -0.32 -18.90 19.85
C GLY A 463 0.10 -20.10 19.00
N GLN A 464 -0.18 -20.09 17.69
CA GLN A 464 0.19 -21.16 16.75
C GLN A 464 0.74 -20.59 15.44
N LEU A 465 1.51 -21.39 14.70
CA LEU A 465 1.89 -21.06 13.33
C LEU A 465 0.87 -21.64 12.36
N GLU A 466 0.24 -20.76 11.62
CA GLU A 466 -0.76 -21.13 10.61
C GLU A 466 -0.44 -20.50 9.25
N PRO A 467 -0.78 -21.18 8.13
CA PRO A 467 -0.64 -20.57 6.81
C PRO A 467 -1.61 -19.39 6.63
N ARG A 468 -1.09 -18.28 6.12
CA ARG A 468 -1.88 -17.11 5.74
C ARG A 468 -1.48 -16.64 4.36
N HIS A 469 -2.48 -16.21 3.60
CA HIS A 469 -2.27 -15.63 2.27
C HIS A 469 -1.55 -14.30 2.36
N VAL A 470 -0.65 -14.05 1.39
CA VAL A 470 0.15 -12.83 1.32
C VAL A 470 0.21 -12.28 -0.09
N ASP A 471 0.41 -10.97 -0.16
CA ASP A 471 0.87 -10.28 -1.36
C ASP A 471 2.13 -9.44 -1.05
N LEU A 472 2.61 -8.68 -2.03
CA LEU A 472 3.80 -7.85 -1.90
C LEU A 472 3.56 -6.49 -2.57
N ARG A 473 3.80 -5.40 -1.86
CA ARG A 473 3.86 -4.05 -2.42
C ARG A 473 5.28 -3.51 -2.38
N PRO A 474 6.09 -3.69 -3.44
CA PRO A 474 7.32 -2.93 -3.64
C PRO A 474 7.05 -1.44 -3.77
N PHE A 475 8.04 -0.63 -3.42
CA PHE A 475 8.01 0.83 -3.60
C PHE A 475 9.08 1.26 -4.59
N ILE A 476 8.67 2.11 -5.53
CA ILE A 476 9.48 2.60 -6.64
C ILE A 476 9.57 4.11 -6.51
N LEU A 477 10.78 4.64 -6.67
CA LEU A 477 11.06 6.07 -6.69
C LEU A 477 11.66 6.44 -8.03
N TYR A 478 10.96 7.26 -8.80
CA TYR A 478 11.42 7.75 -10.10
C TYR A 478 12.04 9.14 -9.91
N GLY A 479 13.36 9.20 -9.96
CA GLY A 479 14.19 10.39 -9.99
C GLY A 479 15.05 10.42 -11.25
N ASP A 480 16.30 10.86 -11.16
CA ASP A 480 17.28 10.73 -12.25
C ASP A 480 17.48 9.28 -12.67
N LYS A 481 17.30 8.38 -11.73
CA LYS A 481 17.23 6.93 -11.93
C LYS A 481 15.97 6.39 -11.28
N ILE A 482 15.46 5.29 -11.83
CA ILE A 482 14.39 4.54 -11.19
C ILE A 482 15.02 3.66 -10.12
N ASN A 483 14.61 3.87 -8.87
CA ASN A 483 15.09 3.10 -7.71
C ASN A 483 13.99 2.19 -7.20
N ILE A 484 14.21 0.90 -7.23
CA ILE A 484 13.35 -0.08 -6.59
C ILE A 484 13.91 -0.37 -5.21
N ILE A 485 13.14 -0.10 -4.16
CA ILE A 485 13.59 -0.33 -2.80
C ILE A 485 13.63 -1.83 -2.52
N PRO A 486 14.78 -2.42 -2.11
CA PRO A 486 14.94 -3.87 -1.97
C PRO A 486 14.16 -4.42 -0.79
N GLY A 487 12.86 -4.61 -0.99
CA GLY A 487 11.86 -5.00 -0.02
C GLY A 487 10.47 -4.60 -0.50
N GLY A 488 9.53 -4.60 0.42
CA GLY A 488 8.16 -4.20 0.16
C GLY A 488 7.31 -4.39 1.39
N LEU A 489 6.10 -3.88 1.36
CA LEU A 489 5.12 -4.23 2.36
C LEU A 489 4.50 -5.58 1.99
N THR A 490 4.88 -6.66 2.68
CA THR A 490 4.13 -7.91 2.62
C THR A 490 2.86 -7.73 3.46
N ARG A 491 1.69 -7.77 2.79
CA ARG A 491 0.39 -7.73 3.46
C ARG A 491 -0.08 -9.16 3.72
N VAL A 492 -0.77 -9.37 4.84
CA VAL A 492 -1.17 -10.69 5.33
C VAL A 492 -2.68 -10.73 5.56
N ALA A 493 -3.35 -11.74 5.04
CA ALA A 493 -4.75 -12.01 5.37
C ALA A 493 -4.84 -12.70 6.74
N LEU A 494 -5.00 -11.94 7.81
CA LEU A 494 -4.98 -12.49 9.19
C LEU A 494 -6.13 -13.44 9.50
N ARG A 495 -7.30 -13.27 8.85
CA ARG A 495 -8.42 -14.19 9.03
C ARG A 495 -8.19 -15.47 8.23
N ARG A 496 -8.37 -16.62 8.89
CA ARG A 496 -8.24 -17.95 8.25
C ARG A 496 -9.15 -18.06 7.03
N GLY A 497 -8.58 -18.49 5.89
CA GLY A 497 -9.29 -18.65 4.62
C GLY A 497 -9.67 -17.36 3.90
N SER A 498 -9.30 -16.19 4.41
CA SER A 498 -9.51 -14.92 3.70
C SER A 498 -8.47 -14.72 2.61
N LEU A 499 -8.93 -14.26 1.44
CA LEU A 499 -8.06 -13.78 0.35
C LEU A 499 -7.81 -12.26 0.42
N VAL A 500 -8.43 -11.58 1.38
CA VAL A 500 -8.31 -10.12 1.52
C VAL A 500 -7.14 -9.79 2.42
N VAL A 501 -6.06 -9.33 1.81
CA VAL A 501 -4.81 -8.92 2.50
C VAL A 501 -4.79 -7.44 2.88
N ASN A 502 -5.80 -6.68 2.46
CA ASN A 502 -5.81 -5.22 2.59
C ASN A 502 -5.90 -4.79 4.06
N SER A 503 -4.99 -3.92 4.48
CA SER A 503 -4.93 -3.40 5.85
C SER A 503 -6.20 -2.65 6.26
N SER A 504 -6.87 -1.94 5.32
CA SER A 504 -8.15 -1.26 5.57
C SER A 504 -9.29 -2.21 5.94
N GLN A 505 -9.15 -3.50 5.65
CA GLN A 505 -10.12 -4.54 5.98
C GLN A 505 -9.62 -5.51 7.07
N GLY A 506 -8.61 -5.10 7.84
CA GLY A 506 -8.08 -5.89 8.95
C GLY A 506 -6.95 -6.84 8.57
N GLY A 507 -6.30 -6.64 7.43
CA GLY A 507 -5.06 -7.33 7.08
C GLY A 507 -3.88 -6.87 7.94
N GLY A 508 -2.90 -7.76 8.14
CA GLY A 508 -1.65 -7.48 8.83
C GLY A 508 -0.48 -7.29 7.88
N SER A 509 0.72 -7.26 8.44
CA SER A 509 1.96 -7.13 7.69
C SER A 509 3.09 -7.97 8.26
N LYS A 510 4.09 -8.20 7.42
CA LYS A 510 5.38 -8.83 7.77
C LYS A 510 6.54 -7.99 7.24
N ASP A 511 7.72 -8.13 7.85
CA ASP A 511 8.94 -7.62 7.23
C ASP A 511 9.31 -8.46 5.99
N THR A 512 9.74 -7.79 4.93
CA THR A 512 10.17 -8.43 3.68
C THR A 512 11.69 -8.33 3.57
N TRP A 513 12.39 -9.46 3.54
CA TRP A 513 13.83 -9.53 3.41
C TRP A 513 14.22 -9.89 1.98
N VAL A 514 14.93 -9.01 1.33
CA VAL A 514 15.60 -9.29 0.05
C VAL A 514 17.04 -9.61 0.34
N LEU A 515 17.48 -10.79 -0.07
CA LEU A 515 18.85 -11.25 0.17
C LEU A 515 19.81 -10.66 -0.88
N ASN A 516 21.08 -10.56 -0.51
CA ASN A 516 22.15 -10.35 -1.48
C ASN A 516 22.20 -11.55 -2.44
N SER A 517 22.59 -11.29 -3.68
CA SER A 517 22.78 -12.34 -4.71
C SER A 517 24.01 -13.16 -4.40
#